data_db04edbc565897631c1c4de745e85600
#
_entry.id   db04edbc565897631c1c4de745e85600
#
_cell.length_a   1.000
_cell.length_b   1.000
_cell.length_c   1.000
_cell.angle_alpha   90.00
_cell.angle_beta   90.00
_cell.angle_gamma   90.00
#
_symmetry.space_group_name_H-M   'P 1'
#
loop_
_entity.id
_entity.type
_entity.pdbx_description
1 polymer ?
#
loop_
_entity_poly.entity_id
_entity_poly.type
_entity_poly.pdbx_seq_one_letter_code
_entity_poly.pdbx_strand_id
1 'polypeptide(L)'
;MTMTDPVADMLTRLRNANSAFHETVSLPHSKLKSGIADILKSEGYITDWTVEDARVGKTLTMSLKFGPNRERSIAGIKRVSKPGLRVYAKSTELPTVLGGLGVAILSTSSGLLTDRQATKKGVGGEVLAYVW
;
A
#
# COMPACT_ATOMS: atom_id res chain seq x y z
N MET A 1 -3.83 19.13 -18.97
CA MET A 1 -2.80 18.46 -18.17
C MET A 1 -3.44 17.44 -17.25
N THR A 2 -3.05 16.20 -17.37
CA THR A 2 -3.58 15.14 -16.51
C THR A 2 -2.72 15.04 -15.25
N MET A 3 -3.39 14.97 -14.11
CA MET A 3 -2.70 14.68 -12.86
C MET A 3 -2.32 13.20 -12.82
N THR A 4 -1.08 12.92 -12.43
CA THR A 4 -0.62 11.55 -12.25
C THR A 4 -0.70 11.17 -10.77
N ASP A 5 -1.09 9.94 -10.50
CA ASP A 5 -1.11 9.39 -9.15
C ASP A 5 -0.36 8.05 -9.15
N PRO A 6 0.98 8.10 -8.89
CA PRO A 6 1.79 6.88 -8.88
C PRO A 6 1.35 5.86 -7.84
N VAL A 7 0.79 6.31 -6.72
CA VAL A 7 0.27 5.41 -5.68
C VAL A 7 -0.97 4.69 -6.20
N ALA A 8 -1.90 5.41 -6.82
CA ALA A 8 -3.10 4.80 -7.40
C ALA A 8 -2.73 3.81 -8.49
N ASP A 9 -1.74 4.12 -9.34
CA ASP A 9 -1.24 3.20 -10.36
C ASP A 9 -0.69 1.92 -9.73
N MET A 10 0.12 2.04 -8.69
CA MET A 10 0.65 0.89 -7.95
C MET A 10 -0.48 0.02 -7.39
N LEU A 11 -1.45 0.64 -6.73
CA LEU A 11 -2.57 -0.10 -6.13
C LEU A 11 -3.44 -0.78 -7.18
N THR A 12 -3.64 -0.13 -8.33
CA THR A 12 -4.39 -0.71 -9.45
C THR A 12 -3.66 -1.92 -10.04
N ARG A 13 -2.35 -1.81 -10.26
CA ARG A 13 -1.54 -2.93 -10.76
C ARG A 13 -1.57 -4.10 -9.79
N LEU A 14 -1.45 -3.81 -8.50
CA LEU A 14 -1.50 -4.83 -7.44
C LEU A 14 -2.87 -5.51 -7.40
N ARG A 15 -3.95 -4.72 -7.48
CA ARG A 15 -5.32 -5.23 -7.51
C ARG A 15 -5.55 -6.15 -8.71
N ASN A 16 -5.13 -5.72 -9.90
CA ASN A 16 -5.30 -6.48 -11.13
C ASN A 16 -4.51 -7.79 -11.11
N ALA A 17 -3.24 -7.75 -10.65
CA ALA A 17 -2.40 -8.93 -10.53
C ALA A 17 -2.98 -9.92 -9.52
N ASN A 18 -3.49 -9.41 -8.40
CA ASN A 18 -4.14 -10.22 -7.36
C ASN A 18 -5.39 -10.92 -7.91
N SER A 19 -6.22 -10.20 -8.67
CA SER A 19 -7.44 -10.75 -9.27
C SER A 19 -7.15 -11.79 -10.34
N ALA A 20 -6.06 -11.61 -11.10
CA ALA A 20 -5.64 -12.53 -12.16
C ALA A 20 -4.75 -13.67 -11.66
N PHE A 21 -4.50 -13.76 -10.36
CA PHE A 21 -3.63 -14.78 -9.74
C PHE A 21 -2.21 -14.76 -10.27
N HIS A 22 -1.67 -13.58 -10.61
CA HIS A 22 -0.27 -13.45 -10.98
C HIS A 22 0.62 -13.66 -9.76
N GLU A 23 1.75 -14.35 -9.93
CA GLU A 23 2.68 -14.58 -8.83
C GLU A 23 3.44 -13.32 -8.44
N THR A 24 3.73 -12.45 -9.41
CA THR A 24 4.48 -11.22 -9.19
C THR A 24 3.84 -10.05 -9.95
N VAL A 25 4.16 -8.85 -9.48
CA VAL A 25 3.82 -7.61 -10.18
C VAL A 25 5.01 -6.67 -10.12
N SER A 26 5.35 -6.05 -11.25
CA SER A 26 6.50 -5.15 -11.37
C SER A 26 6.05 -3.78 -11.81
N LEU A 27 6.72 -2.76 -11.28
CA LEU A 27 6.43 -1.36 -11.60
C LEU A 27 7.65 -0.48 -11.34
N PRO A 28 7.69 0.75 -11.88
CA PRO A 28 8.79 1.66 -11.56
C PRO A 28 8.88 1.93 -10.07
N HIS A 29 10.10 1.92 -9.53
CA HIS A 29 10.37 2.11 -8.11
C HIS A 29 10.30 3.57 -7.69
N SER A 30 9.88 3.81 -6.44
CA SER A 30 10.11 5.04 -5.71
C SER A 30 10.19 4.70 -4.22
N LYS A 31 10.74 5.61 -3.42
CA LYS A 31 10.83 5.40 -1.96
C LYS A 31 9.45 5.20 -1.34
N LEU A 32 8.46 5.97 -1.80
CA LEU A 32 7.09 5.86 -1.30
C LEU A 32 6.51 4.49 -1.62
N LYS A 33 6.69 4.02 -2.85
CA LYS A 33 6.17 2.71 -3.28
C LYS A 33 6.83 1.56 -2.53
N SER A 34 8.15 1.60 -2.32
CA SER A 34 8.82 0.55 -1.54
C SER A 34 8.40 0.57 -0.07
N GLY A 35 8.12 1.76 0.48
CA GLY A 35 7.57 1.89 1.83
C GLY A 35 6.19 1.26 1.95
N ILE A 36 5.33 1.45 0.94
CA ILE A 36 4.01 0.80 0.89
C ILE A 36 4.17 -0.71 0.78
N ALA A 37 5.06 -1.19 -0.09
CA ALA A 37 5.34 -2.62 -0.24
C ALA A 37 5.83 -3.24 1.06
N ASP A 38 6.68 -2.54 1.81
CA ASP A 38 7.18 -3.02 3.10
C ASP A 38 6.05 -3.16 4.13
N ILE A 39 5.13 -2.22 4.17
CA ILE A 39 3.93 -2.33 5.03
C ILE A 39 3.08 -3.53 4.63
N LEU A 40 2.85 -3.72 3.33
CA LEU A 40 2.08 -4.86 2.82
C LEU A 40 2.71 -6.19 3.21
N LYS A 41 4.04 -6.27 3.16
CA LYS A 41 4.78 -7.46 3.58
C LYS A 41 4.64 -7.69 5.09
N SER A 42 4.85 -6.66 5.90
CA SER A 42 4.75 -6.73 7.36
C SER A 42 3.36 -7.15 7.83
N GLU A 43 2.32 -6.72 7.12
CA GLU A 43 0.94 -7.05 7.46
C GLU A 43 0.48 -8.37 6.82
N GLY A 44 1.32 -9.03 6.05
CA GLY A 44 1.04 -10.35 5.49
C GLY A 44 0.21 -10.37 4.23
N TYR A 45 0.09 -9.23 3.53
CA TYR A 45 -0.65 -9.15 2.28
C TYR A 45 0.16 -9.59 1.06
N ILE A 46 1.48 -9.45 1.12
CA ILE A 46 2.39 -9.96 0.10
C ILE A 46 3.48 -10.79 0.77
N THR A 47 4.14 -11.66 -0.01
CA THR A 47 5.21 -12.52 0.50
C THR A 47 6.51 -11.76 0.65
N ASP A 48 6.90 -10.99 -0.38
CA ASP A 48 8.16 -10.26 -0.38
C ASP A 48 8.15 -9.19 -1.47
N TRP A 49 9.16 -8.34 -1.46
CA TRP A 49 9.39 -7.36 -2.51
C TRP A 49 10.88 -7.14 -2.70
N THR A 50 11.28 -6.79 -3.93
CA THR A 50 12.67 -6.52 -4.28
C THR A 50 12.75 -5.29 -5.17
N VAL A 51 13.93 -4.66 -5.20
CA VAL A 51 14.22 -3.54 -6.09
C VAL A 51 15.43 -3.91 -6.91
N GLU A 52 15.30 -3.83 -8.23
CA GLU A 52 16.37 -4.15 -9.16
C GLU A 52 16.63 -2.98 -10.09
N ASP A 53 17.89 -2.86 -10.56
CA ASP A 53 18.23 -1.84 -11.56
C ASP A 53 17.57 -2.18 -12.89
N ALA A 54 16.99 -1.17 -13.52
CA ALA A 54 16.40 -1.27 -14.84
C ALA A 54 17.23 -0.46 -15.81
N ARG A 55 16.88 -0.54 -17.10
CA ARG A 55 17.55 0.25 -18.13
C ARG A 55 17.49 1.75 -17.81
N VAL A 56 16.36 2.19 -17.28
CA VAL A 56 16.16 3.55 -16.77
C VAL A 56 15.54 3.45 -15.38
N GLY A 57 16.25 3.97 -14.37
CA GLY A 57 15.78 3.93 -13.00
C GLY A 57 15.84 2.54 -12.37
N LYS A 58 14.89 2.25 -11.52
CA LYS A 58 14.80 0.97 -10.81
C LYS A 58 13.40 0.39 -10.92
N THR A 59 13.29 -0.92 -10.82
CA THR A 59 12.02 -1.66 -10.85
C THR A 59 11.74 -2.26 -9.49
N LEU A 60 10.55 -2.00 -8.98
CA LEU A 60 10.02 -2.64 -7.78
C LEU A 60 9.22 -3.86 -8.20
N THR A 61 9.54 -5.03 -7.66
CA THR A 61 8.81 -6.28 -7.90
C THR A 61 8.26 -6.78 -6.59
N MET A 62 6.96 -7.06 -6.56
CA MET A 62 6.28 -7.62 -5.39
C MET A 62 5.85 -9.05 -5.69
N SER A 63 6.10 -9.97 -4.75
CA SER A 63 5.65 -11.35 -4.84
C SER A 63 4.33 -11.47 -4.10
N LEU A 64 3.27 -11.84 -4.81
CA LEU A 64 1.93 -11.91 -4.25
C LEU A 64 1.76 -13.20 -3.44
N LYS A 65 0.81 -13.16 -2.52
CA LYS A 65 0.55 -14.26 -1.60
C LYS A 65 -0.85 -14.81 -1.84
N PHE A 66 -0.94 -16.14 -1.95
CA PHE A 66 -2.20 -16.83 -2.09
C PHE A 66 -2.26 -17.98 -1.10
N GLY A 67 -3.46 -18.33 -0.62
CA GLY A 67 -3.65 -19.47 0.25
C GLY A 67 -3.58 -20.80 -0.51
N PRO A 68 -3.61 -21.93 0.20
CA PRO A 68 -3.47 -23.27 -0.42
C PRO A 68 -4.58 -23.59 -1.42
N ASN A 69 -5.75 -22.97 -1.30
CA ASN A 69 -6.86 -23.16 -2.24
C ASN A 69 -7.02 -21.95 -3.17
N ARG A 70 -5.92 -21.25 -3.49
CA ARG A 70 -5.90 -20.05 -4.31
C ARG A 70 -6.72 -18.91 -3.71
N GLU A 71 -6.80 -18.85 -2.38
CA GLU A 71 -7.44 -17.73 -1.70
C GLU A 71 -6.56 -16.50 -1.81
N ARG A 72 -7.16 -15.37 -2.18
CA ARG A 72 -6.44 -14.09 -2.26
C ARG A 72 -6.16 -13.55 -0.85
N SER A 73 -4.92 -13.12 -0.62
CA SER A 73 -4.56 -12.46 0.65
C SER A 73 -5.10 -11.03 0.72
N ILE A 74 -5.31 -10.41 -0.43
CA ILE A 74 -5.87 -9.07 -0.53
C ILE A 74 -7.30 -9.19 -1.04
N ALA A 75 -8.28 -8.85 -0.19
CA ALA A 75 -9.69 -8.84 -0.57
C ALA A 75 -10.07 -7.52 -1.26
N GLY A 76 -9.47 -6.42 -0.82
CA GLY A 76 -9.73 -5.12 -1.43
C GLY A 76 -8.64 -4.11 -1.15
N ILE A 77 -8.54 -3.13 -2.04
CA ILE A 77 -7.60 -2.00 -1.95
C ILE A 77 -8.37 -0.75 -2.36
N LYS A 78 -8.22 0.32 -1.58
CA LYS A 78 -8.87 1.60 -1.89
C LYS A 78 -7.88 2.75 -1.72
N ARG A 79 -7.72 3.55 -2.76
CA ARG A 79 -6.99 4.83 -2.68
C ARG A 79 -7.86 5.84 -1.94
N VAL A 80 -7.33 6.48 -0.91
CA VAL A 80 -8.08 7.45 -0.10
C VAL A 80 -7.68 8.88 -0.47
N SER A 81 -6.45 9.29 -0.12
CA SER A 81 -5.94 10.61 -0.48
C SER A 81 -5.52 10.62 -1.95
N LYS A 82 -5.89 11.66 -2.68
CA LYS A 82 -5.59 11.80 -4.11
C LYS A 82 -4.92 13.16 -4.36
N PRO A 83 -4.16 13.31 -5.46
CA PRO A 83 -3.52 14.59 -5.75
C PRO A 83 -4.46 15.80 -5.76
N GLY A 84 -5.68 15.63 -6.24
CA GLY A 84 -6.69 16.69 -6.28
C GLY A 84 -7.55 16.79 -5.02
N LEU A 85 -7.43 15.83 -4.10
CA LEU A 85 -8.24 15.79 -2.89
C LEU A 85 -7.46 15.05 -1.80
N ARG A 86 -6.65 15.78 -1.04
CA ARG A 86 -5.86 15.22 0.04
C ARG A 86 -6.72 14.93 1.26
N VAL A 87 -6.50 13.80 1.91
CA VAL A 87 -7.23 13.36 3.10
C VAL A 87 -6.24 13.16 4.24
N TYR A 88 -6.46 13.86 5.35
CA TYR A 88 -5.63 13.79 6.54
C TYR A 88 -6.44 13.32 7.74
N ALA A 89 -5.78 12.69 8.69
CA ALA A 89 -6.41 12.29 9.95
C ALA A 89 -5.51 12.67 11.12
N LYS A 90 -6.15 13.15 12.20
CA LYS A 90 -5.46 13.46 13.45
C LYS A 90 -5.16 12.17 14.22
N SER A 91 -4.16 12.21 15.11
CA SER A 91 -3.78 11.07 15.93
C SER A 91 -4.93 10.51 16.79
N THR A 92 -5.91 11.36 17.11
CA THR A 92 -7.09 10.97 17.91
C THR A 92 -8.25 10.44 17.08
N GLU A 93 -8.18 10.57 15.74
CA GLU A 93 -9.28 10.24 14.83
C GLU A 93 -8.79 9.39 13.65
N LEU A 94 -7.85 8.48 13.91
CA LEU A 94 -7.32 7.62 12.85
C LEU A 94 -8.38 6.62 12.38
N PRO A 95 -8.48 6.40 11.05
CA PRO A 95 -9.46 5.46 10.53
C PRO A 95 -9.09 4.02 10.88
N THR A 96 -10.11 3.18 11.03
CA THR A 96 -9.93 1.74 11.09
C THR A 96 -10.61 1.12 9.88
N VAL A 97 -10.04 0.02 9.37
CA VAL A 97 -10.56 -0.67 8.20
C VAL A 97 -11.18 -1.99 8.64
N LEU A 98 -12.45 -2.19 8.33
CA LEU A 98 -13.20 -3.40 8.71
C LEU A 98 -13.04 -3.76 10.20
N GLY A 99 -13.21 -2.76 11.08
CA GLY A 99 -13.10 -2.99 12.51
C GLY A 99 -11.74 -3.44 13.01
N GLY A 100 -10.67 -3.12 12.24
CA GLY A 100 -9.31 -3.50 12.56
C GLY A 100 -8.81 -4.75 11.85
N LEU A 101 -9.62 -5.39 11.02
CA LEU A 101 -9.18 -6.55 10.23
C LEU A 101 -8.29 -6.15 9.07
N GLY A 102 -8.51 -4.95 8.50
CA GLY A 102 -7.64 -4.39 7.46
C GLY A 102 -6.71 -3.34 8.04
N VAL A 103 -5.97 -2.66 7.17
CA VAL A 103 -5.04 -1.60 7.56
C VAL A 103 -5.25 -0.34 6.76
N ALA A 104 -5.03 0.81 7.39
CA ALA A 104 -4.88 2.09 6.71
C ALA A 104 -3.38 2.39 6.62
N ILE A 105 -2.93 2.83 5.46
CA ILE A 105 -1.53 3.23 5.24
C ILE A 105 -1.49 4.75 5.30
N LEU A 106 -0.68 5.27 6.24
CA LEU A 106 -0.56 6.70 6.47
C LEU A 106 0.85 7.20 6.20
N SER A 107 0.94 8.40 5.64
CA SER A 107 2.19 9.14 5.53
C SER A 107 2.26 10.13 6.68
N THR A 108 3.20 9.92 7.59
CA THR A 108 3.36 10.73 8.80
C THR A 108 4.74 11.39 8.85
N SER A 109 4.92 12.27 9.83
CA SER A 109 6.24 12.86 10.10
C SER A 109 7.28 11.81 10.51
N SER A 110 6.84 10.64 10.99
CA SER A 110 7.70 9.52 11.35
C SER A 110 7.83 8.48 10.22
N GLY A 111 7.42 8.83 8.99
CA GLY A 111 7.46 7.94 7.83
C GLY A 111 6.11 7.29 7.56
N LEU A 112 6.11 6.26 6.72
CA LEU A 112 4.90 5.50 6.43
C LEU A 112 4.58 4.56 7.58
N LEU A 113 3.36 4.61 8.06
CA LEU A 113 2.88 3.81 9.18
C LEU A 113 1.50 3.23 8.88
N THR A 114 1.18 2.13 9.55
CA THR A 114 -0.21 1.66 9.60
C THR A 114 -0.98 2.49 10.63
N ASP A 115 -2.32 2.40 10.60
CA ASP A 115 -3.17 3.06 11.60
C ASP A 115 -2.81 2.63 13.02
N ARG A 116 -2.49 1.35 13.24
CA ARG A 116 -2.09 0.84 14.56
C ARG A 116 -0.76 1.44 15.03
N GLN A 117 0.23 1.50 14.13
CA GLN A 117 1.54 2.08 14.44
C GLN A 117 1.43 3.58 14.73
N ALA A 118 0.61 4.28 13.96
CA ALA A 118 0.38 5.71 14.15
C ALA A 118 -0.32 6.00 15.49
N THR A 119 -1.30 5.18 15.86
CA THR A 119 -1.96 5.26 17.16
C THR A 119 -0.96 5.07 18.30
N LYS A 120 -0.10 4.07 18.18
CA LYS A 120 0.92 3.76 19.17
C LYS A 120 1.91 4.92 19.36
N LYS A 121 2.29 5.58 18.27
CA LYS A 121 3.20 6.74 18.31
C LYS A 121 2.49 8.05 18.62
N GLY A 122 1.17 8.07 18.60
CA GLY A 122 0.41 9.29 18.85
C GLY A 122 0.54 10.33 17.75
N VAL A 123 0.70 9.90 16.49
CA VAL A 123 0.85 10.79 15.33
C VAL A 123 -0.27 10.60 14.34
N GLY A 124 -0.64 11.68 13.66
CA GLY A 124 -1.56 11.63 12.53
C GLY A 124 -0.80 11.89 11.22
N GLY A 125 -1.52 11.87 10.11
CA GLY A 125 -0.92 12.13 8.82
C GLY A 125 -1.89 12.01 7.67
N GLU A 126 -1.34 11.94 6.47
CA GLU A 126 -2.12 11.75 5.25
C GLU A 126 -2.51 10.29 5.11
N VAL A 127 -3.81 10.05 4.92
CA VAL A 127 -4.34 8.69 4.73
C VAL A 127 -4.20 8.33 3.26
N LEU A 128 -3.23 7.49 2.92
CA LEU A 128 -2.93 7.14 1.53
C LEU A 128 -3.91 6.12 0.98
N ALA A 129 -4.15 5.05 1.70
CA ALA A 129 -4.95 3.93 1.18
C ALA A 129 -5.47 3.04 2.30
N TYR A 130 -6.48 2.26 1.98
CA TYR A 130 -6.97 1.15 2.80
C TYR A 130 -6.69 -0.17 2.08
N VAL A 131 -6.29 -1.18 2.84
CA VAL A 131 -6.07 -2.55 2.34
C VAL A 131 -6.72 -3.52 3.31
N TRP A 132 -7.42 -4.49 2.78
CA TRP A 132 -8.06 -5.53 3.59
C TRP A 132 -8.15 -6.87 2.88
#